data_35f6665883a3e190d9fd3250eeec9324
#
_entry.id   35f6665883a3e190d9fd3250eeec9324
#
_cell.length_a   1.000
_cell.length_b   1.000
_cell.length_c   1.000
_cell.angle_alpha   90.00
_cell.angle_beta   90.00
_cell.angle_gamma   90.00
#
_symmetry.space_group_name_H-M   'P 1'
#
loop_
_entity.id
_entity.type
_entity.pdbx_description
1 polymer ?
#
loop_
_entity_poly.entity_id
_entity_poly.type
_entity_poly.pdbx_seq_one_letter_code
_entity_poly.pdbx_strand_id
1 'polypeptide(L)'
;MKNNLDMILNGPVLTMIYKLSLPNSITGISMVLIVITDAYFVSQLGNVPLASLALVFPFLTLMQMMSAGAIGGASTSSISRFLGADLIENANSAIWHAILIGIFMSLIYTIIFGFFPEYIYSSMGGDKDVLDGAIDFSEIAFGGAVFTWLLYIFSAILRAMGEFIVPAKVQILGCLFQIFLGGVLTVGWFGFESFGIVGPAIAMVVSHFFMMIYLYFYIKYKQKIIKLSTYPLNKKSFLDIMKVGAGGLINSTTIAGTVAVVTATVSHYGIEALAGYGLGSRLEIIITPLVFGIGSVLTAAVGINAGANQMSRAKKIAWVGAIMSFIIIGVISIAVAVYPELWLDNFETNILSEKYAILYLIIVGPFYCFFAAGQTLYFASQGTGKIFFPVIVGIIRFLTVSVVCYLTIIFSWSLSHIFYAVAFGLAITGIGLSLCMLGPDWNSEINQKKIMNT
;
A
#
# COMPACT_ATOMS: atom_id res chain seq x y z
N MET A 1 -21.68 8.30 11.65
CA MET A 1 -21.78 7.10 10.82
C MET A 1 -22.98 7.08 9.86
N LYS A 2 -24.25 7.22 10.30
CA LYS A 2 -25.36 7.38 9.36
C LYS A 2 -25.11 8.50 8.34
N ASN A 3 -24.53 9.63 8.76
CA ASN A 3 -24.18 10.75 7.89
C ASN A 3 -23.12 10.38 6.81
N ASN A 4 -22.13 9.53 7.15
CA ASN A 4 -21.11 9.14 6.16
C ASN A 4 -21.65 8.13 5.16
N LEU A 5 -22.44 7.15 5.61
CA LEU A 5 -23.09 6.19 4.72
C LEU A 5 -24.08 6.90 3.77
N ASP A 6 -24.89 7.83 4.29
CA ASP A 6 -25.79 8.64 3.47
C ASP A 6 -25.00 9.53 2.48
N MET A 7 -23.89 10.13 2.92
CA MET A 7 -22.99 10.89 2.04
C MET A 7 -22.41 10.03 0.92
N ILE A 8 -22.06 8.76 1.20
CA ILE A 8 -21.54 7.82 0.20
C ILE A 8 -22.62 7.43 -0.81
N LEU A 9 -23.85 7.18 -0.34
CA LEU A 9 -24.95 6.75 -1.19
C LEU A 9 -25.61 7.90 -1.96
N ASN A 10 -25.73 9.09 -1.37
CA ASN A 10 -26.57 10.17 -1.87
C ASN A 10 -25.85 11.52 -2.04
N GLY A 11 -24.71 11.72 -1.36
CA GLY A 11 -24.01 13.01 -1.33
C GLY A 11 -23.28 13.37 -2.64
N PRO A 12 -22.81 14.62 -2.81
CA PRO A 12 -22.02 15.03 -3.97
C PRO A 12 -20.66 14.30 -3.97
N VAL A 13 -20.36 13.62 -5.10
CA VAL A 13 -19.25 12.67 -5.21
C VAL A 13 -17.88 13.31 -4.91
N LEU A 14 -17.59 14.47 -5.49
CA LEU A 14 -16.30 15.14 -5.31
C LEU A 14 -16.08 15.52 -3.84
N THR A 15 -17.08 16.12 -3.20
CA THR A 15 -17.03 16.52 -1.79
C THR A 15 -16.85 15.31 -0.86
N MET A 16 -17.55 14.21 -1.17
CA MET A 16 -17.43 12.95 -0.44
C MET A 16 -16.00 12.41 -0.52
N ILE A 17 -15.44 12.28 -1.73
CA ILE A 17 -14.07 11.78 -1.91
C ILE A 17 -13.09 12.67 -1.18
N TYR A 18 -13.14 13.99 -1.36
CA TYR A 18 -12.24 14.94 -0.69
C TYR A 18 -12.27 14.81 0.84
N LYS A 19 -13.48 14.83 1.43
CA LYS A 19 -13.65 14.77 2.90
C LYS A 19 -13.16 13.45 3.51
N LEU A 20 -13.34 12.34 2.80
CA LEU A 20 -12.98 11.02 3.33
C LEU A 20 -11.52 10.66 3.02
N SER A 21 -10.95 11.14 1.91
CA SER A 21 -9.57 10.83 1.53
C SER A 21 -8.54 11.69 2.27
N LEU A 22 -8.86 12.94 2.63
CA LEU A 22 -7.91 13.83 3.29
C LEU A 22 -7.33 13.23 4.59
N PRO A 23 -8.13 12.73 5.57
CA PRO A 23 -7.59 12.08 6.76
C PRO A 23 -6.71 10.87 6.43
N ASN A 24 -7.10 10.11 5.40
CA ASN A 24 -6.43 8.88 5.01
C ASN A 24 -5.09 9.15 4.27
N SER A 25 -5.01 10.23 3.51
CA SER A 25 -3.76 10.68 2.88
C SER A 25 -2.75 11.16 3.93
N ILE A 26 -3.20 11.88 4.97
CA ILE A 26 -2.35 12.27 6.10
C ILE A 26 -1.79 11.04 6.82
N THR A 27 -2.59 9.98 6.97
CA THR A 27 -2.12 8.70 7.51
C THR A 27 -0.96 8.12 6.70
N GLY A 28 -1.05 8.16 5.36
CA GLY A 28 0.02 7.69 4.49
C GLY A 28 1.32 8.47 4.68
N ILE A 29 1.23 9.79 4.81
CA ILE A 29 2.40 10.66 5.10
C ILE A 29 3.02 10.29 6.46
N SER A 30 2.19 10.01 7.47
CA SER A 30 2.69 9.60 8.79
C SER A 30 3.50 8.30 8.72
N MET A 31 3.13 7.36 7.86
CA MET A 31 3.88 6.11 7.65
C MET A 31 5.27 6.37 7.04
N VAL A 32 5.38 7.33 6.12
CA VAL A 32 6.66 7.74 5.55
C VAL A 32 7.57 8.36 6.63
N LEU A 33 7.00 9.17 7.53
CA LEU A 33 7.75 9.74 8.64
C LEU A 33 8.35 8.66 9.57
N ILE A 34 7.62 7.56 9.82
CA ILE A 34 8.16 6.42 10.60
C ILE A 34 9.41 5.86 9.91
N VAL A 35 9.33 5.57 8.61
CA VAL A 35 10.45 5.00 7.85
C VAL A 35 11.69 5.90 7.91
N ILE A 36 11.49 7.21 7.74
CA ILE A 36 12.59 8.19 7.79
C ILE A 36 13.19 8.28 9.19
N THR A 37 12.35 8.30 10.23
CA THR A 37 12.83 8.43 11.61
C THR A 37 13.49 7.16 12.11
N ASP A 38 12.98 5.97 11.75
CA ASP A 38 13.62 4.70 12.10
C ASP A 38 15.02 4.60 11.46
N ALA A 39 15.14 4.96 10.16
CA ALA A 39 16.43 5.01 9.49
C ALA A 39 17.38 6.05 10.15
N TYR A 40 16.87 7.22 10.54
CA TYR A 40 17.64 8.24 11.24
C TYR A 40 18.15 7.75 12.60
N PHE A 41 17.31 7.11 13.42
CA PHE A 41 17.74 6.58 14.72
C PHE A 41 18.77 5.46 14.57
N VAL A 42 18.55 4.54 13.64
CA VAL A 42 19.48 3.44 13.38
C VAL A 42 20.80 3.95 12.80
N SER A 43 20.80 5.02 11.99
CA SER A 43 22.05 5.59 11.46
C SER A 43 22.98 6.12 12.55
N GLN A 44 22.44 6.54 13.71
CA GLN A 44 23.24 6.97 14.85
C GLN A 44 23.99 5.80 15.56
N LEU A 45 23.59 4.55 15.31
CA LEU A 45 24.26 3.35 15.82
C LEU A 45 25.44 2.93 14.94
N GLY A 46 25.56 3.50 13.73
CA GLY A 46 26.62 3.22 12.77
C GLY A 46 26.14 2.51 11.49
N ASN A 47 27.11 2.19 10.63
CA ASN A 47 26.82 1.66 9.29
C ASN A 47 26.30 0.21 9.30
N VAL A 48 26.77 -0.62 10.23
CA VAL A 48 26.37 -2.04 10.32
C VAL A 48 24.87 -2.17 10.64
N PRO A 49 24.33 -1.54 11.71
CA PRO A 49 22.89 -1.57 11.98
C PRO A 49 22.05 -0.99 10.83
N LEU A 50 22.53 0.07 10.17
CA LEU A 50 21.82 0.66 9.03
C LEU A 50 21.75 -0.31 7.84
N ALA A 51 22.82 -1.05 7.56
CA ALA A 51 22.83 -2.11 6.53
C ALA A 51 21.89 -3.27 6.90
N SER A 52 21.84 -3.67 8.18
CA SER A 52 20.91 -4.69 8.68
C SER A 52 19.46 -4.26 8.47
N LEU A 53 19.10 -3.02 8.82
CA LEU A 53 17.76 -2.48 8.58
C LEU A 53 17.42 -2.47 7.09
N ALA A 54 18.37 -2.15 6.20
CA ALA A 54 18.17 -2.15 4.77
C ALA A 54 17.82 -3.55 4.21
N LEU A 55 18.35 -4.63 4.79
CA LEU A 55 17.99 -6.02 4.43
C LEU A 55 16.56 -6.37 4.83
N VAL A 56 16.09 -5.88 5.98
CA VAL A 56 14.74 -6.19 6.50
C VAL A 56 13.66 -5.34 5.85
N PHE A 57 13.97 -4.12 5.46
CA PHE A 57 13.01 -3.12 4.97
C PHE A 57 12.10 -3.58 3.82
N PRO A 58 12.57 -4.31 2.78
CA PRO A 58 11.71 -4.81 1.71
C PRO A 58 10.58 -5.71 2.22
N PHE A 59 10.85 -6.55 3.21
CA PHE A 59 9.86 -7.48 3.78
C PHE A 59 8.86 -6.78 4.69
N LEU A 60 9.29 -5.75 5.44
CA LEU A 60 8.39 -4.88 6.20
C LEU A 60 7.40 -4.16 5.27
N THR A 61 7.93 -3.59 4.19
CA THR A 61 7.12 -2.89 3.19
C THR A 61 6.14 -3.85 2.52
N LEU A 62 6.60 -5.04 2.14
CA LEU A 62 5.75 -6.08 1.55
C LEU A 62 4.64 -6.50 2.53
N MET A 63 4.95 -6.72 3.80
CA MET A 63 3.97 -7.02 4.84
C MET A 63 2.90 -5.93 4.96
N GLN A 64 3.30 -4.66 4.93
CA GLN A 64 2.37 -3.53 4.98
C GLN A 64 1.49 -3.46 3.72
N MET A 65 2.08 -3.61 2.53
CA MET A 65 1.32 -3.63 1.27
C MET A 65 0.31 -4.78 1.21
N MET A 66 0.69 -5.96 1.70
CA MET A 66 -0.18 -7.12 1.74
C MET A 66 -1.31 -6.95 2.77
N SER A 67 -0.99 -6.52 3.99
CA SER A 67 -1.97 -6.40 5.07
C SER A 67 -2.93 -5.23 4.85
N ALA A 68 -2.45 -4.05 4.45
CA ALA A 68 -3.29 -2.86 4.26
C ALA A 68 -3.97 -2.83 2.88
N GLY A 69 -3.22 -3.14 1.81
CA GLY A 69 -3.66 -2.99 0.42
C GLY A 69 -4.35 -4.22 -0.14
N ALA A 70 -3.72 -5.40 -0.05
CA ALA A 70 -4.27 -6.62 -0.64
C ALA A 70 -5.41 -7.20 0.21
N ILE A 71 -5.11 -7.74 1.37
CA ILE A 71 -6.10 -8.41 2.24
C ILE A 71 -7.00 -7.39 2.94
N GLY A 72 -6.45 -6.27 3.42
CA GLY A 72 -7.25 -5.18 3.99
C GLY A 72 -8.22 -4.58 2.97
N GLY A 73 -7.76 -4.33 1.74
CA GLY A 73 -8.62 -3.87 0.65
C GLY A 73 -9.69 -4.89 0.25
N ALA A 74 -9.34 -6.19 0.20
CA ALA A 74 -10.29 -7.28 -0.04
C ALA A 74 -11.36 -7.37 1.05
N SER A 75 -10.95 -7.23 2.30
CA SER A 75 -11.85 -7.19 3.46
C SER A 75 -12.79 -5.99 3.38
N THR A 76 -12.24 -4.79 3.11
CA THR A 76 -13.04 -3.57 2.87
C THR A 76 -14.06 -3.80 1.76
N SER A 77 -13.64 -4.39 0.63
CA SER A 77 -14.47 -4.68 -0.53
C SER A 77 -15.64 -5.62 -0.20
N SER A 78 -15.36 -6.76 0.42
CA SER A 78 -16.39 -7.75 0.78
C SER A 78 -17.40 -7.18 1.78
N ILE A 79 -16.91 -6.59 2.87
CA ILE A 79 -17.75 -6.04 3.93
C ILE A 79 -18.60 -4.87 3.39
N SER A 80 -18.03 -3.96 2.62
CA SER A 80 -18.73 -2.79 2.08
C SER A 80 -19.85 -3.18 1.11
N ARG A 81 -19.65 -4.21 0.27
CA ARG A 81 -20.69 -4.74 -0.60
C ARG A 81 -21.85 -5.34 0.18
N PHE A 82 -21.57 -6.12 1.23
CA PHE A 82 -22.64 -6.66 2.07
C PHE A 82 -23.39 -5.57 2.84
N LEU A 83 -22.68 -4.57 3.37
CA LEU A 83 -23.32 -3.42 4.03
C LEU A 83 -24.18 -2.59 3.05
N GLY A 84 -23.70 -2.39 1.82
CA GLY A 84 -24.47 -1.70 0.78
C GLY A 84 -25.74 -2.45 0.36
N ALA A 85 -25.73 -3.78 0.41
CA ALA A 85 -26.85 -4.66 0.15
C ALA A 85 -27.79 -4.88 1.36
N ASP A 86 -27.52 -4.21 2.50
CA ASP A 86 -28.23 -4.39 3.79
C ASP A 86 -28.18 -5.84 4.34
N LEU A 87 -27.16 -6.61 3.94
CA LEU A 87 -26.90 -7.98 4.35
C LEU A 87 -25.97 -8.03 5.58
N ILE A 88 -26.46 -7.55 6.73
CA ILE A 88 -25.64 -7.35 7.95
C ILE A 88 -25.01 -8.65 8.44
N GLU A 89 -25.72 -9.77 8.43
CA GLU A 89 -25.18 -11.08 8.89
C GLU A 89 -24.03 -11.55 7.98
N ASN A 90 -24.13 -11.33 6.67
CA ASN A 90 -23.06 -11.65 5.73
C ASN A 90 -21.83 -10.73 5.95
N ALA A 91 -22.07 -9.44 6.26
CA ALA A 91 -21.01 -8.52 6.63
C ALA A 91 -20.28 -8.97 7.91
N ASN A 92 -21.02 -9.38 8.95
CA ASN A 92 -20.44 -9.93 10.19
C ASN A 92 -19.64 -11.22 9.94
N SER A 93 -20.18 -12.12 9.11
CA SER A 93 -19.44 -13.31 8.67
C SER A 93 -18.15 -12.96 7.93
N ALA A 94 -18.19 -11.99 6.99
CA ALA A 94 -17.00 -11.53 6.28
C ALA A 94 -15.97 -10.89 7.22
N ILE A 95 -16.38 -10.14 8.24
CA ILE A 95 -15.52 -9.59 9.28
C ILE A 95 -14.76 -10.71 10.01
N TRP A 96 -15.47 -11.77 10.44
CA TRP A 96 -14.84 -12.90 11.11
C TRP A 96 -13.81 -13.62 10.22
N HIS A 97 -14.17 -13.87 8.96
CA HIS A 97 -13.22 -14.48 8.01
C HIS A 97 -12.02 -13.59 7.71
N ALA A 98 -12.19 -12.25 7.62
CA ALA A 98 -11.10 -11.31 7.46
C ALA A 98 -10.10 -11.37 8.63
N ILE A 99 -10.59 -11.48 9.88
CA ILE A 99 -9.76 -11.63 11.07
C ILE A 99 -8.98 -12.95 11.01
N LEU A 100 -9.63 -14.06 10.67
CA LEU A 100 -8.96 -15.36 10.54
C LEU A 100 -7.89 -15.36 9.45
N ILE A 101 -8.19 -14.77 8.28
CA ILE A 101 -7.22 -14.63 7.19
C ILE A 101 -6.04 -13.77 7.65
N GLY A 102 -6.28 -12.65 8.36
CA GLY A 102 -5.22 -11.80 8.90
C GLY A 102 -4.31 -12.56 9.89
N ILE A 103 -4.88 -13.34 10.80
CA ILE A 103 -4.12 -14.19 11.72
C ILE A 103 -3.31 -15.24 10.93
N PHE A 104 -3.93 -15.93 9.98
CA PHE A 104 -3.24 -16.93 9.16
C PHE A 104 -2.06 -16.34 8.38
N MET A 105 -2.25 -15.18 7.74
CA MET A 105 -1.20 -14.51 6.99
C MET A 105 -0.08 -14.01 7.92
N SER A 106 -0.41 -13.53 9.13
CA SER A 106 0.61 -13.15 10.11
C SER A 106 1.46 -14.33 10.56
N LEU A 107 0.83 -15.50 10.76
CA LEU A 107 1.54 -16.72 11.12
C LEU A 107 2.53 -17.16 10.02
N ILE A 108 2.16 -16.98 8.74
CA ILE A 108 3.08 -17.26 7.62
C ILE A 108 4.34 -16.39 7.76
N TYR A 109 4.20 -15.08 8.01
CA TYR A 109 5.35 -14.20 8.22
C TYR A 109 6.17 -14.60 9.43
N THR A 110 5.53 -14.85 10.58
CA THR A 110 6.20 -15.30 11.80
C THR A 110 6.96 -16.61 11.60
N ILE A 111 6.39 -17.56 10.87
CA ILE A 111 7.05 -18.84 10.57
C ILE A 111 8.23 -18.65 9.62
N ILE A 112 8.04 -17.91 8.53
CA ILE A 112 9.12 -17.69 7.53
C ILE A 112 10.32 -17.00 8.18
N PHE A 113 10.09 -15.91 8.89
CA PHE A 113 11.16 -15.10 9.49
C PHE A 113 11.62 -15.58 10.88
N GLY A 114 10.89 -16.51 11.51
CA GLY A 114 11.35 -17.19 12.72
C GLY A 114 12.19 -18.43 12.45
N PHE A 115 11.99 -19.11 11.30
CA PHE A 115 12.73 -20.36 10.99
C PHE A 115 13.77 -20.21 9.86
N PHE A 116 13.61 -19.24 8.97
CA PHE A 116 14.46 -19.09 7.79
C PHE A 116 15.11 -17.71 7.62
N PRO A 117 15.30 -16.88 8.66
CA PRO A 117 15.83 -15.52 8.50
C PRO A 117 17.26 -15.53 7.96
N GLU A 118 18.12 -16.42 8.48
CA GLU A 118 19.50 -16.58 8.06
C GLU A 118 19.63 -16.89 6.56
N TYR A 119 18.84 -17.85 6.07
CA TYR A 119 18.83 -18.21 4.65
C TYR A 119 18.39 -17.04 3.76
N ILE A 120 17.36 -16.30 4.18
CA ILE A 120 16.82 -15.17 3.42
C ILE A 120 17.85 -14.05 3.34
N TYR A 121 18.38 -13.59 4.48
CA TYR A 121 19.26 -12.43 4.52
C TYR A 121 20.67 -12.72 4.01
N SER A 122 21.21 -13.93 4.20
CA SER A 122 22.46 -14.33 3.60
C SER A 122 22.38 -14.39 2.07
N SER A 123 21.25 -14.86 1.51
CA SER A 123 21.02 -14.86 0.06
C SER A 123 20.95 -13.43 -0.55
N MET A 124 20.66 -12.42 0.28
CA MET A 124 20.66 -11.01 -0.11
C MET A 124 22.01 -10.31 0.08
N GLY A 125 23.03 -11.04 0.53
CA GLY A 125 24.38 -10.52 0.76
C GLY A 125 24.62 -10.05 2.19
N GLY A 126 23.75 -10.40 3.14
CA GLY A 126 24.03 -10.21 4.57
C GLY A 126 25.17 -11.09 5.05
N ASP A 127 26.17 -10.51 5.71
CA ASP A 127 27.33 -11.20 6.26
C ASP A 127 27.60 -10.75 7.69
N LYS A 128 28.02 -11.65 8.55
CA LYS A 128 28.43 -11.42 9.94
C LYS A 128 27.44 -10.53 10.72
N ASP A 129 27.95 -9.45 11.33
CA ASP A 129 27.18 -8.55 12.19
C ASP A 129 25.98 -7.91 11.49
N VAL A 130 26.04 -7.74 10.16
CA VAL A 130 24.88 -7.24 9.37
C VAL A 130 23.77 -8.29 9.34
N LEU A 131 24.12 -9.56 9.19
CA LEU A 131 23.19 -10.68 9.21
C LEU A 131 22.55 -10.83 10.59
N ASP A 132 23.35 -10.82 11.64
CA ASP A 132 22.88 -10.96 13.03
C ASP A 132 21.91 -9.84 13.39
N GLY A 133 22.24 -8.58 13.07
CA GLY A 133 21.35 -7.44 13.30
C GLY A 133 20.03 -7.52 12.50
N ALA A 134 20.05 -8.06 11.28
CA ALA A 134 18.83 -8.27 10.49
C ALA A 134 17.94 -9.38 11.09
N ILE A 135 18.54 -10.45 11.62
CA ILE A 135 17.84 -11.54 12.30
C ILE A 135 17.19 -11.03 13.57
N ASP A 136 17.96 -10.36 14.46
CA ASP A 136 17.47 -9.82 15.73
C ASP A 136 16.27 -8.87 15.53
N PHE A 137 16.38 -7.96 14.55
CA PHE A 137 15.27 -7.07 14.21
C PHE A 137 14.04 -7.86 13.74
N SER A 138 14.24 -8.84 12.85
CA SER A 138 13.17 -9.61 12.22
C SER A 138 12.42 -10.49 13.19
N GLU A 139 13.09 -11.11 14.14
CA GLU A 139 12.47 -11.95 15.17
C GLU A 139 11.42 -11.17 15.95
N ILE A 140 11.72 -9.93 16.31
CA ILE A 140 10.76 -9.05 17.00
C ILE A 140 9.70 -8.54 16.05
N ALA A 141 10.09 -7.98 14.90
CA ALA A 141 9.17 -7.33 13.97
C ALA A 141 8.13 -8.32 13.40
N PHE A 142 8.58 -9.49 12.96
CA PHE A 142 7.71 -10.52 12.39
C PHE A 142 7.14 -11.47 13.45
N GLY A 143 7.78 -11.60 14.62
CA GLY A 143 7.16 -12.22 15.80
C GLY A 143 5.90 -11.48 16.24
N GLY A 144 5.91 -10.14 16.14
CA GLY A 144 4.75 -9.28 16.37
C GLY A 144 3.85 -9.04 15.17
N ALA A 145 4.02 -9.75 14.05
CA ALA A 145 3.26 -9.53 12.81
C ALA A 145 1.73 -9.57 13.01
N VAL A 146 1.24 -10.39 13.93
CA VAL A 146 -0.19 -10.50 14.23
C VAL A 146 -0.82 -9.14 14.61
N PHE A 147 -0.11 -8.29 15.32
CA PHE A 147 -0.62 -6.96 15.71
C PHE A 147 -0.71 -6.04 14.49
N THR A 148 0.26 -6.09 13.58
CA THR A 148 0.25 -5.35 12.33
C THR A 148 -0.91 -5.79 11.44
N TRP A 149 -1.08 -7.08 11.23
CA TRP A 149 -2.15 -7.61 10.38
C TRP A 149 -3.54 -7.29 10.93
N LEU A 150 -3.77 -7.49 12.24
CA LEU A 150 -5.05 -7.19 12.86
C LEU A 150 -5.34 -5.68 12.92
N LEU A 151 -4.34 -4.83 13.11
CA LEU A 151 -4.47 -3.38 13.03
C LEU A 151 -5.05 -2.95 11.68
N TYR A 152 -4.47 -3.48 10.58
CA TYR A 152 -4.94 -3.15 9.23
C TYR A 152 -6.30 -3.76 8.90
N ILE A 153 -6.61 -4.96 9.39
CA ILE A 153 -7.94 -5.59 9.26
C ILE A 153 -9.00 -4.76 10.01
N PHE A 154 -8.76 -4.36 11.26
CA PHE A 154 -9.71 -3.51 12.00
C PHE A 154 -9.88 -2.14 11.34
N SER A 155 -8.80 -1.57 10.81
CA SER A 155 -8.87 -0.35 10.00
C SER A 155 -9.70 -0.55 8.73
N ALA A 156 -9.56 -1.69 8.05
CA ALA A 156 -10.31 -2.06 6.86
C ALA A 156 -11.81 -2.23 7.16
N ILE A 157 -12.17 -2.83 8.30
CA ILE A 157 -13.55 -2.97 8.76
C ILE A 157 -14.19 -1.59 8.95
N LEU A 158 -13.51 -0.66 9.61
CA LEU A 158 -14.03 0.69 9.80
C LEU A 158 -14.16 1.46 8.48
N ARG A 159 -13.17 1.36 7.59
CA ARG A 159 -13.26 1.96 6.25
C ARG A 159 -14.43 1.40 5.43
N ALA A 160 -14.69 0.09 5.51
CA ALA A 160 -15.82 -0.56 4.85
C ALA A 160 -17.18 0.02 5.29
N MET A 161 -17.25 0.53 6.52
CA MET A 161 -18.42 1.19 7.10
C MET A 161 -18.50 2.70 6.78
N GLY A 162 -17.56 3.23 6.01
CA GLY A 162 -17.44 4.67 5.74
C GLY A 162 -16.80 5.47 6.88
N GLU A 163 -16.21 4.81 7.88
CA GLU A 163 -15.52 5.47 8.99
C GLU A 163 -14.01 5.54 8.70
N PHE A 164 -13.55 6.71 8.23
CA PHE A 164 -12.15 6.94 7.86
C PHE A 164 -11.38 7.76 8.91
N ILE A 165 -12.11 8.56 9.72
CA ILE A 165 -11.49 9.50 10.67
C ILE A 165 -10.85 8.75 11.82
N VAL A 166 -11.53 7.74 12.37
CA VAL A 166 -11.02 7.01 13.54
C VAL A 166 -9.75 6.21 13.20
N PRO A 167 -9.70 5.38 12.14
CA PRO A 167 -8.46 4.73 11.74
C PRO A 167 -7.32 5.72 11.48
N ALA A 168 -7.61 6.86 10.84
CA ALA A 168 -6.61 7.89 10.56
C ALA A 168 -6.05 8.52 11.84
N LYS A 169 -6.91 8.90 12.78
CA LYS A 169 -6.47 9.45 14.08
C LYS A 169 -5.61 8.47 14.85
N VAL A 170 -6.02 7.19 14.90
CA VAL A 170 -5.28 6.14 15.60
C VAL A 170 -3.92 5.94 14.97
N GLN A 171 -3.84 5.93 13.63
CA GLN A 171 -2.58 5.76 12.91
C GLN A 171 -1.64 6.96 13.13
N ILE A 172 -2.15 8.21 13.10
CA ILE A 172 -1.34 9.40 13.34
C ILE A 172 -0.80 9.42 14.77
N LEU A 173 -1.66 9.17 15.76
CA LEU A 173 -1.24 9.13 17.17
C LEU A 173 -0.28 7.97 17.43
N GLY A 174 -0.54 6.80 16.82
CA GLY A 174 0.35 5.65 16.89
C GLY A 174 1.71 5.91 16.24
N CYS A 175 1.75 6.63 15.11
CA CYS A 175 2.98 7.08 14.48
C CYS A 175 3.81 7.96 15.44
N LEU A 176 3.21 8.98 16.04
CA LEU A 176 3.90 9.84 17.00
C LEU A 176 4.43 9.05 18.20
N PHE A 177 3.62 8.11 18.70
CA PHE A 177 4.03 7.23 19.79
C PHE A 177 5.18 6.29 19.37
N GLN A 178 5.13 5.72 18.17
CA GLN A 178 6.20 4.86 17.63
C GLN A 178 7.50 5.63 17.46
N ILE A 179 7.46 6.85 16.92
CA ILE A 179 8.65 7.71 16.77
C ILE A 179 9.26 8.03 18.13
N PHE A 180 8.42 8.43 19.09
CA PHE A 180 8.88 8.71 20.44
C PHE A 180 9.54 7.47 21.08
N LEU A 181 8.84 6.34 21.06
CA LEU A 181 9.34 5.09 21.63
C LEU A 181 10.58 4.58 20.89
N GLY A 182 10.63 4.75 19.56
CA GLY A 182 11.80 4.43 18.74
C GLY A 182 13.04 5.22 19.18
N GLY A 183 12.92 6.52 19.41
CA GLY A 183 14.02 7.34 19.93
C GLY A 183 14.48 6.91 21.33
N VAL A 184 13.53 6.59 22.22
CA VAL A 184 13.85 6.09 23.56
C VAL A 184 14.59 4.74 23.49
N LEU A 185 14.07 3.78 22.73
CA LEU A 185 14.59 2.43 22.73
C LEU A 185 15.82 2.25 21.83
N THR A 186 15.94 3.01 20.73
CA THR A 186 17.07 2.86 19.82
C THR A 186 18.29 3.64 20.28
N VAL A 187 18.09 4.90 20.69
CA VAL A 187 19.19 5.84 20.99
C VAL A 187 19.38 6.07 22.48
N GLY A 188 18.40 5.67 23.31
CA GLY A 188 18.50 5.82 24.76
C GLY A 188 18.12 7.23 25.24
N TRP A 189 17.12 7.88 24.64
CA TRP A 189 16.66 9.19 25.11
C TRP A 189 16.26 9.16 26.59
N PHE A 190 16.44 10.27 27.26
CA PHE A 190 16.13 10.45 28.68
C PHE A 190 16.95 9.55 29.65
N GLY A 191 18.08 8.97 29.18
CA GLY A 191 18.94 8.10 30.00
C GLY A 191 18.45 6.65 30.11
N PHE A 192 17.51 6.24 29.25
CA PHE A 192 17.15 4.82 29.12
C PHE A 192 18.28 4.03 28.46
N GLU A 193 18.38 2.76 28.80
CA GLU A 193 19.30 1.85 28.15
C GLU A 193 18.91 1.64 26.68
N SER A 194 19.89 1.79 25.77
CA SER A 194 19.66 1.58 24.33
C SER A 194 19.58 0.09 24.02
N PHE A 195 18.53 -0.30 23.28
CA PHE A 195 18.37 -1.64 22.72
C PHE A 195 18.99 -1.76 21.33
N GLY A 196 19.65 -0.71 20.83
CA GLY A 196 20.29 -0.73 19.52
C GLY A 196 19.28 -0.96 18.38
N ILE A 197 19.67 -1.82 17.44
CA ILE A 197 18.89 -2.08 16.20
C ILE A 197 17.50 -2.67 16.47
N VAL A 198 17.29 -3.38 17.57
CA VAL A 198 15.96 -3.95 17.89
C VAL A 198 14.98 -2.91 18.45
N GLY A 199 15.49 -1.73 18.85
CA GLY A 199 14.67 -0.63 19.38
C GLY A 199 13.48 -0.24 18.48
N PRO A 200 13.68 0.04 17.18
CA PRO A 200 12.57 0.38 16.27
C PRO A 200 11.59 -0.78 16.06
N ALA A 201 12.06 -2.04 16.05
CA ALA A 201 11.21 -3.22 15.96
C ALA A 201 10.27 -3.33 17.17
N ILE A 202 10.79 -3.16 18.39
CA ILE A 202 10.00 -3.14 19.63
C ILE A 202 8.99 -1.98 19.57
N ALA A 203 9.45 -0.77 19.20
CA ALA A 203 8.59 0.41 19.09
C ALA A 203 7.43 0.18 18.12
N MET A 204 7.68 -0.44 16.96
CA MET A 204 6.66 -0.80 15.98
C MET A 204 5.65 -1.80 16.56
N VAL A 205 6.10 -2.91 17.12
CA VAL A 205 5.23 -3.97 17.66
C VAL A 205 4.36 -3.44 18.79
N VAL A 206 4.94 -2.70 19.73
CA VAL A 206 4.22 -2.10 20.88
C VAL A 206 3.18 -1.08 20.40
N SER A 207 3.55 -0.23 19.45
CA SER A 207 2.63 0.77 18.91
C SER A 207 1.48 0.12 18.15
N HIS A 208 1.75 -0.89 17.31
CA HIS A 208 0.73 -1.63 16.59
C HIS A 208 -0.19 -2.41 17.53
N PHE A 209 0.34 -2.96 18.62
CA PHE A 209 -0.46 -3.61 19.66
C PHE A 209 -1.47 -2.63 20.29
N PHE A 210 -1.04 -1.44 20.72
CA PHE A 210 -1.95 -0.46 21.33
C PHE A 210 -2.96 0.09 20.31
N MET A 211 -2.54 0.36 19.08
CA MET A 211 -3.45 0.79 18.02
C MET A 211 -4.50 -0.30 17.71
N MET A 212 -4.08 -1.56 17.59
CA MET A 212 -4.95 -2.70 17.34
C MET A 212 -5.98 -2.88 18.46
N ILE A 213 -5.54 -2.84 19.73
CA ILE A 213 -6.42 -2.94 20.90
C ILE A 213 -7.46 -1.80 20.91
N TYR A 214 -7.02 -0.57 20.64
CA TYR A 214 -7.92 0.57 20.61
C TYR A 214 -9.01 0.39 19.52
N LEU A 215 -8.62 0.00 18.29
CA LEU A 215 -9.58 -0.24 17.21
C LEU A 215 -10.53 -1.40 17.54
N TYR A 216 -10.03 -2.49 18.11
CA TYR A 216 -10.86 -3.62 18.57
C TYR A 216 -11.94 -3.15 19.53
N PHE A 217 -11.59 -2.43 20.61
CA PHE A 217 -12.55 -1.92 21.57
C PHE A 217 -13.49 -0.86 20.98
N TYR A 218 -12.97 -0.02 20.07
CA TYR A 218 -13.82 0.93 19.37
C TYR A 218 -14.89 0.23 18.52
N ILE A 219 -14.52 -0.80 17.75
CA ILE A 219 -15.48 -1.59 16.98
C ILE A 219 -16.47 -2.28 17.91
N LYS A 220 -16.00 -2.94 18.96
CA LYS A 220 -16.82 -3.73 19.87
C LYS A 220 -17.87 -2.89 20.62
N TYR A 221 -17.50 -1.69 21.11
CA TYR A 221 -18.35 -0.92 22.00
C TYR A 221 -19.02 0.30 21.36
N LYS A 222 -18.44 0.87 20.32
CA LYS A 222 -18.96 2.07 19.66
C LYS A 222 -19.73 1.79 18.38
N GLN A 223 -19.46 0.68 17.71
CA GLN A 223 -20.18 0.29 16.51
C GLN A 223 -21.44 -0.50 16.88
N LYS A 224 -22.60 -0.08 16.29
CA LYS A 224 -23.89 -0.71 16.57
C LYS A 224 -24.41 -1.55 15.40
N ILE A 225 -23.86 -1.34 14.19
CA ILE A 225 -24.35 -2.00 12.96
C ILE A 225 -23.75 -3.39 12.84
N ILE A 226 -22.48 -3.54 13.18
CA ILE A 226 -21.73 -4.80 13.07
C ILE A 226 -21.42 -5.37 14.45
N LYS A 227 -21.19 -6.68 14.50
CA LYS A 227 -20.80 -7.39 15.72
C LYS A 227 -19.49 -8.15 15.47
N LEU A 228 -18.54 -7.99 16.39
CA LEU A 228 -17.36 -8.84 16.47
C LEU A 228 -17.73 -10.11 17.23
N SER A 229 -18.22 -11.11 16.50
CA SER A 229 -18.58 -12.43 17.02
C SER A 229 -18.04 -13.53 16.09
N THR A 230 -17.91 -14.71 16.63
CA THR A 230 -17.52 -15.90 15.86
C THR A 230 -18.69 -16.34 14.97
N TYR A 231 -18.35 -16.70 13.74
CA TYR A 231 -19.29 -17.22 12.76
C TYR A 231 -18.82 -18.59 12.26
N PRO A 232 -19.74 -19.48 11.85
CA PRO A 232 -19.36 -20.72 11.17
C PRO A 232 -18.50 -20.43 9.95
N LEU A 233 -17.51 -21.27 9.71
CA LEU A 233 -16.65 -21.15 8.53
C LEU A 233 -17.51 -21.32 7.26
N ASN A 234 -17.57 -20.29 6.45
CA ASN A 234 -18.33 -20.26 5.21
C ASN A 234 -17.39 -20.11 4.02
N LYS A 235 -17.33 -21.13 3.18
CA LYS A 235 -16.49 -21.15 1.98
C LYS A 235 -16.78 -19.95 1.06
N LYS A 236 -18.03 -19.49 0.95
CA LYS A 236 -18.42 -18.37 0.09
C LYS A 236 -17.78 -17.06 0.60
N SER A 237 -17.91 -16.74 1.90
CA SER A 237 -17.31 -15.54 2.50
C SER A 237 -15.77 -15.58 2.44
N PHE A 238 -15.16 -16.73 2.68
CA PHE A 238 -13.73 -16.92 2.56
C PHE A 238 -13.24 -16.69 1.13
N LEU A 239 -13.88 -17.33 0.14
CA LEU A 239 -13.49 -17.20 -1.26
C LEU A 239 -13.74 -15.80 -1.82
N ASP A 240 -14.76 -15.08 -1.36
CA ASP A 240 -15.02 -13.71 -1.79
C ASP A 240 -13.87 -12.76 -1.39
N ILE A 241 -13.38 -12.89 -0.14
CA ILE A 241 -12.21 -12.12 0.32
C ILE A 241 -10.95 -12.60 -0.41
N MET A 242 -10.70 -13.91 -0.47
CA MET A 242 -9.47 -14.46 -1.06
C MET A 242 -9.35 -14.19 -2.56
N LYS A 243 -10.44 -14.19 -3.31
CA LYS A 243 -10.44 -13.84 -4.73
C LYS A 243 -9.89 -12.41 -4.96
N VAL A 244 -10.39 -11.45 -4.19
CA VAL A 244 -9.93 -10.06 -4.26
C VAL A 244 -8.53 -9.92 -3.64
N GLY A 245 -8.29 -10.60 -2.52
CA GLY A 245 -7.00 -10.59 -1.83
C GLY A 245 -5.86 -11.15 -2.67
N ALA A 246 -6.06 -12.32 -3.29
CA ALA A 246 -5.06 -12.93 -4.17
C ALA A 246 -4.68 -12.02 -5.35
N GLY A 247 -5.67 -11.38 -5.98
CA GLY A 247 -5.38 -10.38 -7.00
C GLY A 247 -4.64 -9.16 -6.46
N GLY A 248 -4.94 -8.74 -5.22
CA GLY A 248 -4.18 -7.71 -4.53
C GLY A 248 -2.73 -8.11 -4.27
N LEU A 249 -2.50 -9.35 -3.86
CA LEU A 249 -1.15 -9.90 -3.69
C LEU A 249 -0.37 -9.90 -5.01
N ILE A 250 -0.98 -10.36 -6.10
CA ILE A 250 -0.35 -10.34 -7.43
C ILE A 250 -0.01 -8.90 -7.84
N ASN A 251 -0.93 -7.95 -7.66
CA ASN A 251 -0.68 -6.55 -7.98
C ASN A 251 0.51 -5.97 -7.17
N SER A 252 0.55 -6.22 -5.86
CA SER A 252 1.66 -5.79 -5.00
C SER A 252 2.99 -6.42 -5.43
N THR A 253 2.98 -7.71 -5.75
CA THR A 253 4.18 -8.43 -6.24
C THR A 253 4.65 -7.90 -7.59
N THR A 254 3.75 -7.56 -8.52
CA THR A 254 4.14 -6.98 -9.83
C THR A 254 4.70 -5.57 -9.68
N ILE A 255 4.23 -4.78 -8.71
CA ILE A 255 4.81 -3.45 -8.40
C ILE A 255 6.22 -3.61 -7.84
N ALA A 256 6.38 -4.40 -6.79
CA ALA A 256 7.68 -4.64 -6.17
C ALA A 256 8.67 -5.29 -7.14
N GLY A 257 8.22 -6.27 -7.92
CA GLY A 257 9.02 -6.93 -8.95
C GLY A 257 9.49 -5.98 -10.05
N THR A 258 8.64 -5.01 -10.47
CA THR A 258 9.04 -3.98 -11.44
C THR A 258 10.20 -3.14 -10.88
N VAL A 259 10.07 -2.67 -9.63
CA VAL A 259 11.15 -1.89 -8.98
C VAL A 259 12.43 -2.71 -8.88
N ALA A 260 12.34 -3.98 -8.47
CA ALA A 260 13.50 -4.86 -8.35
C ALA A 260 14.22 -5.08 -9.69
N VAL A 261 13.48 -5.37 -10.78
CA VAL A 261 14.05 -5.58 -12.12
C VAL A 261 14.70 -4.29 -12.63
N VAL A 262 14.04 -3.14 -12.48
CA VAL A 262 14.61 -1.85 -12.90
C VAL A 262 15.87 -1.53 -12.12
N THR A 263 15.87 -1.69 -10.78
CA THR A 263 17.04 -1.47 -9.92
C THR A 263 18.22 -2.35 -10.34
N ALA A 264 17.97 -3.66 -10.52
CA ALA A 264 18.99 -4.60 -10.97
C ALA A 264 19.52 -4.27 -12.36
N THR A 265 18.69 -3.78 -13.28
CA THR A 265 19.14 -3.39 -14.62
C THR A 265 19.94 -2.09 -14.60
N VAL A 266 19.49 -1.09 -13.83
CA VAL A 266 20.18 0.20 -13.69
C VAL A 266 21.57 0.03 -13.04
N SER A 267 21.75 -0.93 -12.12
CA SER A 267 23.05 -1.18 -11.47
C SER A 267 24.17 -1.54 -12.45
N HIS A 268 23.84 -2.08 -13.64
CA HIS A 268 24.82 -2.36 -14.69
C HIS A 268 25.45 -1.10 -15.32
N TYR A 269 24.82 0.08 -15.13
CA TYR A 269 25.30 1.36 -15.64
C TYR A 269 26.19 2.13 -14.65
N GLY A 270 26.51 1.51 -13.50
CA GLY A 270 27.38 2.08 -12.49
C GLY A 270 26.65 2.63 -11.27
N ILE A 271 27.43 2.93 -10.26
CA ILE A 271 26.94 3.37 -8.94
C ILE A 271 26.23 4.72 -9.05
N GLU A 272 26.73 5.61 -9.89
CA GLU A 272 26.15 6.95 -10.09
C GLU A 272 24.77 6.88 -10.76
N ALA A 273 24.61 5.96 -11.72
CA ALA A 273 23.30 5.73 -12.37
C ALA A 273 22.29 5.16 -11.38
N LEU A 274 22.73 4.21 -10.54
CA LEU A 274 21.88 3.61 -9.51
C LEU A 274 21.48 4.65 -8.45
N ALA A 275 22.41 5.51 -8.02
CA ALA A 275 22.14 6.60 -7.08
C ALA A 275 21.15 7.61 -7.68
N GLY A 276 21.36 8.02 -8.94
CA GLY A 276 20.46 8.93 -9.64
C GLY A 276 19.05 8.38 -9.81
N TYR A 277 18.92 7.12 -10.23
CA TYR A 277 17.63 6.41 -10.26
C TYR A 277 16.97 6.38 -8.87
N GLY A 278 17.74 6.05 -7.83
CA GLY A 278 17.24 6.02 -6.46
C GLY A 278 16.70 7.35 -5.99
N LEU A 279 17.34 8.47 -6.35
CA LEU A 279 16.87 9.83 -6.03
C LEU A 279 15.58 10.20 -6.78
N GLY A 280 15.54 9.91 -8.08
CA GLY A 280 14.36 10.20 -8.89
C GLY A 280 13.14 9.38 -8.49
N SER A 281 13.33 8.07 -8.26
CA SER A 281 12.24 7.15 -7.89
C SER A 281 11.71 7.39 -6.47
N ARG A 282 12.47 8.02 -5.56
CA ARG A 282 11.98 8.42 -4.24
C ARG A 282 10.78 9.38 -4.27
N LEU A 283 10.49 10.03 -5.39
CA LEU A 283 9.26 10.80 -5.56
C LEU A 283 8.01 9.93 -5.31
N GLU A 284 8.09 8.62 -5.56
CA GLU A 284 7.02 7.65 -5.26
C GLU A 284 6.67 7.58 -3.77
N ILE A 285 7.58 7.95 -2.88
CA ILE A 285 7.34 7.98 -1.43
C ILE A 285 6.24 9.00 -1.08
N ILE A 286 6.14 10.09 -1.84
CA ILE A 286 5.07 11.09 -1.67
C ILE A 286 3.81 10.68 -2.45
N ILE A 287 3.97 10.16 -3.65
CA ILE A 287 2.86 9.83 -4.55
C ILE A 287 2.02 8.66 -4.00
N THR A 288 2.66 7.59 -3.56
CA THR A 288 1.98 6.35 -3.13
C THR A 288 1.00 6.56 -1.98
N PRO A 289 1.33 7.27 -0.89
CA PRO A 289 0.39 7.56 0.18
C PRO A 289 -0.82 8.37 -0.24
N LEU A 290 -0.64 9.35 -1.14
CA LEU A 290 -1.74 10.15 -1.65
C LEU A 290 -2.71 9.31 -2.49
N VAL A 291 -2.18 8.46 -3.37
CA VAL A 291 -2.96 7.53 -4.18
C VAL A 291 -3.69 6.51 -3.31
N PHE A 292 -3.02 5.95 -2.30
CA PHE A 292 -3.64 5.03 -1.35
C PHE A 292 -4.75 5.71 -0.52
N GLY A 293 -4.53 6.97 -0.13
CA GLY A 293 -5.51 7.77 0.60
C GLY A 293 -6.83 7.91 -0.15
N ILE A 294 -6.78 8.23 -1.45
CA ILE A 294 -7.95 8.33 -2.31
C ILE A 294 -8.48 6.93 -2.64
N GLY A 295 -7.62 6.01 -3.05
CA GLY A 295 -7.98 4.68 -3.50
C GLY A 295 -8.75 3.86 -2.48
N SER A 296 -8.34 3.88 -1.21
CA SER A 296 -9.02 3.14 -0.15
C SER A 296 -10.44 3.65 0.12
N VAL A 297 -10.68 4.96 -0.06
CA VAL A 297 -12.05 5.53 -0.03
C VAL A 297 -12.86 4.99 -1.20
N LEU A 298 -12.27 4.90 -2.38
CA LEU A 298 -12.96 4.36 -3.54
C LEU A 298 -13.32 2.87 -3.35
N THR A 299 -12.43 2.06 -2.78
CA THR A 299 -12.73 0.65 -2.48
C THR A 299 -14.01 0.54 -1.64
N ALA A 300 -14.12 1.32 -0.57
CA ALA A 300 -15.30 1.28 0.29
C ALA A 300 -16.54 1.90 -0.38
N ALA A 301 -16.42 3.11 -0.97
CA ALA A 301 -17.55 3.83 -1.53
C ALA A 301 -18.11 3.12 -2.78
N VAL A 302 -17.26 2.59 -3.64
CA VAL A 302 -17.69 1.79 -4.79
C VAL A 302 -18.33 0.49 -4.31
N GLY A 303 -17.74 -0.18 -3.29
CA GLY A 303 -18.31 -1.40 -2.71
C GLY A 303 -19.72 -1.20 -2.14
N ILE A 304 -19.91 -0.15 -1.35
CA ILE A 304 -21.23 0.21 -0.79
C ILE A 304 -22.24 0.48 -1.93
N ASN A 305 -21.89 1.29 -2.94
CA ASN A 305 -22.78 1.60 -4.04
C ASN A 305 -23.07 0.38 -4.94
N ALA A 306 -22.07 -0.47 -5.18
CA ALA A 306 -22.25 -1.73 -5.91
C ALA A 306 -23.20 -2.68 -5.17
N GLY A 307 -23.05 -2.81 -3.83
CA GLY A 307 -23.95 -3.57 -2.98
C GLY A 307 -25.38 -3.04 -2.98
N ALA A 308 -25.54 -1.70 -2.99
CA ALA A 308 -26.83 -1.02 -3.06
C ALA A 308 -27.43 -0.98 -4.48
N ASN A 309 -26.90 -1.74 -5.45
CA ASN A 309 -27.31 -1.73 -6.86
C ASN A 309 -27.22 -0.35 -7.57
N GLN A 310 -26.38 0.55 -7.04
CA GLN A 310 -26.13 1.88 -7.62
C GLN A 310 -24.88 1.88 -8.51
N MET A 311 -24.80 0.99 -9.50
CA MET A 311 -23.57 0.80 -10.29
C MET A 311 -23.18 2.03 -11.11
N SER A 312 -24.15 2.80 -11.61
CA SER A 312 -23.88 4.08 -12.31
C SER A 312 -23.19 5.09 -11.40
N ARG A 313 -23.60 5.16 -10.12
CA ARG A 313 -22.97 6.01 -9.12
C ARG A 313 -21.58 5.47 -8.74
N ALA A 314 -21.42 4.16 -8.57
CA ALA A 314 -20.14 3.51 -8.33
C ALA A 314 -19.12 3.86 -9.44
N LYS A 315 -19.52 3.79 -10.71
CA LYS A 315 -18.72 4.18 -11.87
C LYS A 315 -18.35 5.67 -11.85
N LYS A 316 -19.31 6.55 -11.50
CA LYS A 316 -19.04 7.99 -11.34
C LYS A 316 -18.02 8.25 -10.22
N ILE A 317 -18.13 7.58 -9.07
CA ILE A 317 -17.17 7.68 -7.96
C ILE A 317 -15.77 7.27 -8.44
N ALA A 318 -15.64 6.15 -9.15
CA ALA A 318 -14.38 5.67 -9.67
C ALA A 318 -13.69 6.69 -10.59
N TRP A 319 -14.44 7.24 -11.57
CA TRP A 319 -13.89 8.23 -12.50
C TRP A 319 -13.54 9.56 -11.84
N VAL A 320 -14.39 10.07 -10.96
CA VAL A 320 -14.09 11.34 -10.24
C VAL A 320 -12.83 11.17 -9.37
N GLY A 321 -12.69 10.04 -8.69
CA GLY A 321 -11.49 9.75 -7.91
C GLY A 321 -10.23 9.60 -8.77
N ALA A 322 -10.32 8.94 -9.92
CA ALA A 322 -9.21 8.79 -10.85
C ALA A 322 -8.77 10.14 -11.44
N ILE A 323 -9.72 10.99 -11.85
CA ILE A 323 -9.42 12.35 -12.35
C ILE A 323 -8.79 13.19 -11.24
N MET A 324 -9.31 13.12 -10.02
CA MET A 324 -8.74 13.83 -8.87
C MET A 324 -7.30 13.41 -8.61
N SER A 325 -7.01 12.10 -8.60
CA SER A 325 -5.64 11.58 -8.45
C SER A 325 -4.74 11.99 -9.61
N PHE A 326 -5.24 11.93 -10.85
CA PHE A 326 -4.50 12.36 -12.04
C PHE A 326 -4.07 13.82 -11.94
N ILE A 327 -5.00 14.70 -11.53
CA ILE A 327 -4.71 16.14 -11.42
C ILE A 327 -3.74 16.41 -10.26
N ILE A 328 -3.99 15.87 -9.07
CA ILE A 328 -3.16 16.14 -7.88
C ILE A 328 -1.73 15.65 -8.13
N ILE A 329 -1.57 14.41 -8.56
CA ILE A 329 -0.24 13.85 -8.80
C ILE A 329 0.38 14.45 -10.06
N GLY A 330 -0.41 14.76 -11.09
CA GLY A 330 0.06 15.44 -12.30
C GLY A 330 0.69 16.80 -11.99
N VAL A 331 0.06 17.61 -11.16
CA VAL A 331 0.61 18.90 -10.74
C VAL A 331 1.96 18.72 -10.04
N ILE A 332 2.05 17.78 -9.09
CA ILE A 332 3.29 17.53 -8.34
C ILE A 332 4.38 16.99 -9.29
N SER A 333 4.08 15.95 -10.05
CA SER A 333 5.07 15.23 -10.85
C SER A 333 5.53 16.02 -12.08
N ILE A 334 4.64 16.81 -12.71
CA ILE A 334 5.01 17.69 -13.82
C ILE A 334 5.83 18.88 -13.31
N ALA A 335 5.49 19.44 -12.15
CA ALA A 335 6.30 20.51 -11.55
C ALA A 335 7.74 20.04 -11.30
N VAL A 336 7.92 18.83 -10.74
CA VAL A 336 9.25 18.25 -10.51
C VAL A 336 9.94 17.83 -11.83
N ALA A 337 9.19 17.44 -12.86
CA ALA A 337 9.78 17.12 -14.16
C ALA A 337 10.28 18.37 -14.91
N VAL A 338 9.58 19.50 -14.75
CA VAL A 338 9.97 20.79 -15.39
C VAL A 338 11.05 21.51 -14.59
N TYR A 339 10.99 21.41 -13.26
CA TYR A 339 11.93 22.01 -12.33
C TYR A 339 12.49 20.94 -11.37
N PRO A 340 13.43 20.08 -11.84
CA PRO A 340 13.98 18.98 -11.03
C PRO A 340 14.65 19.46 -9.74
N GLU A 341 15.15 20.69 -9.72
CA GLU A 341 15.78 21.34 -8.58
C GLU A 341 14.83 21.42 -7.37
N LEU A 342 13.52 21.58 -7.58
CA LEU A 342 12.53 21.58 -6.49
C LEU A 342 12.58 20.30 -5.64
N TRP A 343 13.02 19.20 -6.24
CA TRP A 343 13.20 17.92 -5.58
C TRP A 343 14.66 17.66 -5.19
N LEU A 344 15.59 17.89 -6.08
CA LEU A 344 16.98 17.47 -5.96
C LEU A 344 17.81 18.34 -5.02
N ASP A 345 17.51 19.63 -4.87
CA ASP A 345 18.21 20.54 -3.94
C ASP A 345 18.10 20.11 -2.46
N ASN A 346 17.19 19.18 -2.15
CA ASN A 346 17.06 18.60 -0.82
C ASN A 346 18.05 17.46 -0.53
N PHE A 347 18.89 17.09 -1.51
CA PHE A 347 19.80 15.95 -1.40
C PHE A 347 21.23 16.38 -1.78
N GLU A 348 22.18 16.01 -0.94
CA GLU A 348 23.60 16.15 -1.29
C GLU A 348 24.01 14.99 -2.23
N THR A 349 24.38 15.31 -3.47
CA THR A 349 24.72 14.33 -4.48
C THR A 349 25.92 14.77 -5.31
N ASN A 350 26.57 13.81 -6.00
CA ASN A 350 27.55 14.16 -7.02
C ASN A 350 26.87 14.57 -8.33
N ILE A 351 27.55 15.35 -9.14
CA ILE A 351 27.07 15.93 -10.39
C ILE A 351 26.55 14.86 -11.37
N LEU A 352 27.16 13.68 -11.40
CA LEU A 352 26.77 12.62 -12.34
C LEU A 352 25.48 11.91 -11.88
N SER A 353 25.33 11.64 -10.60
CA SER A 353 24.09 11.08 -10.03
C SER A 353 22.92 12.05 -10.18
N GLU A 354 23.16 13.34 -9.97
CA GLU A 354 22.15 14.38 -10.18
C GLU A 354 21.68 14.42 -11.64
N LYS A 355 22.61 14.35 -12.61
CA LYS A 355 22.28 14.28 -14.04
C LYS A 355 21.40 13.08 -14.38
N TYR A 356 21.65 11.90 -13.79
CA TYR A 356 20.79 10.72 -13.99
C TYR A 356 19.44 10.87 -13.30
N ALA A 357 19.38 11.50 -12.13
CA ALA A 357 18.12 11.79 -11.46
C ALA A 357 17.26 12.78 -12.27
N ILE A 358 17.84 13.85 -12.81
CA ILE A 358 17.18 14.78 -13.71
C ILE A 358 16.63 14.05 -14.94
N LEU A 359 17.45 13.20 -15.57
CA LEU A 359 17.02 12.40 -16.73
C LEU A 359 15.81 11.52 -16.40
N TYR A 360 15.81 10.87 -15.22
CA TYR A 360 14.69 10.07 -14.75
C TYR A 360 13.44 10.92 -14.55
N LEU A 361 13.56 12.05 -13.83
CA LEU A 361 12.42 12.92 -13.51
C LEU A 361 11.79 13.53 -14.77
N ILE A 362 12.59 13.92 -15.76
CA ILE A 362 12.09 14.45 -17.03
C ILE A 362 11.34 13.36 -17.85
N ILE A 363 11.86 12.13 -17.89
CA ILE A 363 11.25 11.04 -18.68
C ILE A 363 10.06 10.44 -17.97
N VAL A 364 10.20 10.09 -16.68
CA VAL A 364 9.20 9.31 -15.93
C VAL A 364 8.20 10.20 -15.22
N GLY A 365 8.63 11.38 -14.74
CA GLY A 365 7.81 12.31 -13.97
C GLY A 365 6.43 12.57 -14.58
N PRO A 366 6.33 12.96 -15.86
CA PRO A 366 5.03 13.25 -16.50
C PRO A 366 4.05 12.07 -16.50
N PHE A 367 4.55 10.83 -16.34
CA PHE A 367 3.72 9.63 -16.39
C PHE A 367 3.18 9.17 -15.04
N TYR A 368 3.63 9.77 -13.93
CA TYR A 368 3.10 9.42 -12.60
C TYR A 368 1.60 9.73 -12.46
N CYS A 369 1.06 10.71 -13.17
CA CYS A 369 -0.38 10.98 -13.18
C CYS A 369 -1.20 9.80 -13.76
N PHE A 370 -0.67 9.11 -14.79
CA PHE A 370 -1.30 7.90 -15.33
C PHE A 370 -1.26 6.76 -14.31
N PHE A 371 -0.14 6.57 -13.62
CA PHE A 371 -0.04 5.60 -12.54
C PHE A 371 -1.05 5.89 -11.43
N ALA A 372 -1.14 7.14 -10.99
CA ALA A 372 -2.06 7.55 -9.93
C ALA A 372 -3.52 7.29 -10.30
N ALA A 373 -3.95 7.70 -11.49
CA ALA A 373 -5.29 7.43 -11.99
C ALA A 373 -5.57 5.93 -12.10
N GLY A 374 -4.62 5.18 -12.67
CA GLY A 374 -4.73 3.74 -12.82
C GLY A 374 -4.85 3.02 -11.47
N GLN A 375 -3.95 3.30 -10.53
CA GLN A 375 -4.02 2.68 -9.20
C GLN A 375 -5.32 3.04 -8.46
N THR A 376 -5.81 4.26 -8.62
CA THR A 376 -7.10 4.67 -8.06
C THR A 376 -8.24 3.87 -8.67
N LEU A 377 -8.23 3.59 -9.99
CA LEU A 377 -9.20 2.73 -10.67
C LEU A 377 -9.04 1.25 -10.26
N TYR A 378 -7.83 0.80 -9.98
CA TYR A 378 -7.59 -0.53 -9.40
C TYR A 378 -8.33 -0.67 -8.05
N PHE A 379 -8.19 0.30 -7.15
CA PHE A 379 -8.90 0.31 -5.87
C PHE A 379 -10.42 0.37 -6.05
N ALA A 380 -10.92 1.13 -7.03
CA ALA A 380 -12.34 1.13 -7.37
C ALA A 380 -12.82 -0.25 -7.86
N SER A 381 -12.03 -0.90 -8.71
CA SER A 381 -12.32 -2.27 -9.19
C SER A 381 -12.28 -3.29 -8.05
N GLN A 382 -11.35 -3.12 -7.12
CA GLN A 382 -11.30 -3.92 -5.88
C GLN A 382 -12.63 -3.79 -5.11
N GLY A 383 -13.20 -2.58 -5.01
CA GLY A 383 -14.52 -2.34 -4.40
C GLY A 383 -15.65 -3.16 -5.00
N THR A 384 -15.68 -3.34 -6.33
CA THR A 384 -16.69 -4.20 -6.99
C THR A 384 -16.48 -5.70 -6.77
N GLY A 385 -15.31 -6.12 -6.27
CA GLY A 385 -14.90 -7.52 -6.20
C GLY A 385 -14.45 -8.14 -7.53
N LYS A 386 -14.37 -7.33 -8.61
CA LYS A 386 -14.03 -7.78 -9.96
C LYS A 386 -12.67 -7.22 -10.38
N ILE A 387 -11.62 -7.95 -10.05
CA ILE A 387 -10.24 -7.49 -10.22
C ILE A 387 -9.44 -8.28 -11.27
N PHE A 388 -10.08 -9.21 -11.97
CA PHE A 388 -9.38 -10.07 -12.94
C PHE A 388 -8.67 -9.26 -14.03
N PHE A 389 -9.39 -8.38 -14.73
CA PHE A 389 -8.78 -7.54 -15.76
C PHE A 389 -7.77 -6.51 -15.22
N PRO A 390 -8.05 -5.82 -14.10
CA PRO A 390 -7.05 -4.99 -13.42
C PRO A 390 -5.73 -5.69 -13.10
N VAL A 391 -5.77 -6.95 -12.64
CA VAL A 391 -4.58 -7.75 -12.37
C VAL A 391 -3.81 -8.06 -13.66
N ILE A 392 -4.51 -8.40 -14.76
CA ILE A 392 -3.87 -8.63 -16.07
C ILE A 392 -3.12 -7.38 -16.52
N VAL A 393 -3.68 -6.19 -16.37
CA VAL A 393 -2.99 -4.92 -16.70
C VAL A 393 -1.70 -4.78 -15.88
N GLY A 394 -1.72 -5.11 -14.58
CA GLY A 394 -0.52 -5.12 -13.73
C GLY A 394 0.55 -6.09 -14.20
N ILE A 395 0.15 -7.30 -14.62
CA ILE A 395 1.06 -8.32 -15.18
C ILE A 395 1.65 -7.84 -16.52
N ILE A 396 0.82 -7.28 -17.43
CA ILE A 396 1.29 -6.74 -18.71
C ILE A 396 2.32 -5.63 -18.49
N ARG A 397 2.04 -4.71 -17.56
CA ARG A 397 3.00 -3.66 -17.17
C ARG A 397 4.33 -4.27 -16.73
N PHE A 398 4.31 -5.22 -15.79
CA PHE A 398 5.51 -5.87 -15.25
C PHE A 398 6.30 -6.58 -16.35
N LEU A 399 5.63 -7.37 -17.19
CA LEU A 399 6.28 -8.08 -18.30
C LEU A 399 6.88 -7.12 -19.32
N THR A 400 6.16 -6.06 -19.69
CA THR A 400 6.65 -5.06 -20.66
C THR A 400 7.94 -4.40 -20.14
N VAL A 401 7.95 -3.93 -18.90
CA VAL A 401 9.15 -3.30 -18.32
C VAL A 401 10.29 -4.32 -18.22
N SER A 402 10.01 -5.54 -17.75
CA SER A 402 11.03 -6.60 -17.61
C SER A 402 11.65 -7.00 -18.94
N VAL A 403 10.85 -7.14 -20.00
CA VAL A 403 11.34 -7.47 -21.34
C VAL A 403 12.23 -6.35 -21.87
N VAL A 404 11.82 -5.08 -21.76
CA VAL A 404 12.64 -3.97 -22.22
C VAL A 404 13.94 -3.86 -21.43
N CYS A 405 13.90 -4.04 -20.09
CA CYS A 405 15.11 -4.11 -19.26
C CYS A 405 16.07 -5.22 -19.73
N TYR A 406 15.56 -6.41 -19.98
CA TYR A 406 16.33 -7.54 -20.50
C TYR A 406 16.97 -7.25 -21.87
N LEU A 407 16.19 -6.71 -22.82
CA LEU A 407 16.69 -6.32 -24.16
C LEU A 407 17.73 -5.20 -24.06
N THR A 408 17.57 -4.28 -23.12
CA THR A 408 18.52 -3.19 -22.89
C THR A 408 19.90 -3.70 -22.47
N ILE A 409 19.96 -4.77 -21.67
CA ILE A 409 21.23 -5.45 -21.32
C ILE A 409 21.81 -6.16 -22.54
N ILE A 410 21.02 -6.96 -23.26
CA ILE A 410 21.51 -7.76 -24.40
C ILE A 410 22.06 -6.88 -25.51
N PHE A 411 21.36 -5.81 -25.87
CA PHE A 411 21.73 -4.94 -26.98
C PHE A 411 22.59 -3.75 -26.54
N SER A 412 22.97 -3.69 -25.28
CA SER A 412 23.77 -2.59 -24.70
C SER A 412 23.17 -1.20 -25.01
N TRP A 413 21.85 -1.08 -24.89
CA TRP A 413 21.17 0.19 -25.08
C TRP A 413 21.49 1.16 -23.96
N SER A 414 21.21 2.46 -24.16
CA SER A 414 21.45 3.48 -23.14
C SER A 414 20.45 3.36 -21.97
N LEU A 415 20.85 3.88 -20.81
CA LEU A 415 20.03 3.94 -19.58
C LEU A 415 18.64 4.57 -19.82
N SER A 416 18.54 5.53 -20.75
CA SER A 416 17.27 6.19 -21.07
C SER A 416 16.18 5.22 -21.52
N HIS A 417 16.53 4.10 -22.19
CA HIS A 417 15.55 3.10 -22.61
C HIS A 417 14.85 2.43 -21.42
N ILE A 418 15.57 2.23 -20.30
CA ILE A 418 14.99 1.71 -19.07
C ILE A 418 13.97 2.72 -18.53
N PHE A 419 14.31 4.01 -18.51
CA PHE A 419 13.41 5.06 -18.03
C PHE A 419 12.18 5.22 -18.94
N TYR A 420 12.34 5.12 -20.24
CA TYR A 420 11.20 5.05 -21.18
C TYR A 420 10.32 3.81 -20.94
N ALA A 421 10.92 2.65 -20.62
CA ALA A 421 10.15 1.45 -20.30
C ALA A 421 9.32 1.66 -19.02
N VAL A 422 9.89 2.28 -18.00
CA VAL A 422 9.18 2.63 -16.75
C VAL A 422 8.03 3.59 -17.08
N ALA A 423 8.27 4.69 -17.80
CA ALA A 423 7.27 5.66 -18.22
C ALA A 423 6.11 4.99 -18.99
N PHE A 424 6.44 4.12 -19.95
CA PHE A 424 5.45 3.37 -20.70
C PHE A 424 4.65 2.41 -19.82
N GLY A 425 5.31 1.75 -18.86
CA GLY A 425 4.64 0.92 -17.84
C GLY A 425 3.63 1.68 -17.00
N LEU A 426 3.95 2.92 -16.59
CA LEU A 426 3.02 3.79 -15.88
C LEU A 426 1.83 4.19 -16.78
N ALA A 427 2.08 4.48 -18.06
CA ALA A 427 1.01 4.75 -19.05
C ALA A 427 0.10 3.54 -19.26
N ILE A 428 0.67 2.32 -19.39
CA ILE A 428 -0.10 1.07 -19.46
C ILE A 428 -1.03 0.94 -18.26
N THR A 429 -0.57 1.28 -17.06
CA THR A 429 -1.39 1.21 -15.85
C THR A 429 -2.60 2.15 -15.96
N GLY A 430 -2.39 3.42 -16.31
CA GLY A 430 -3.47 4.41 -16.42
C GLY A 430 -4.45 4.09 -17.53
N ILE A 431 -3.96 3.86 -18.74
CA ILE A 431 -4.79 3.58 -19.92
C ILE A 431 -5.48 2.23 -19.79
N GLY A 432 -4.75 1.18 -19.42
CA GLY A 432 -5.28 -0.17 -19.30
C GLY A 432 -6.40 -0.27 -18.26
N LEU A 433 -6.23 0.35 -17.09
CA LEU A 433 -7.27 0.36 -16.06
C LEU A 433 -8.45 1.26 -16.44
N SER A 434 -8.24 2.33 -17.20
CA SER A 434 -9.32 3.13 -17.78
C SER A 434 -10.15 2.31 -18.79
N LEU A 435 -9.51 1.50 -19.62
CA LEU A 435 -10.20 0.58 -20.53
C LEU A 435 -10.98 -0.51 -19.80
N CYS A 436 -10.48 -1.02 -18.67
CA CYS A 436 -11.23 -1.97 -17.84
C CYS A 436 -12.57 -1.39 -17.35
N MET A 437 -12.66 -0.07 -17.14
CA MET A 437 -13.89 0.62 -16.73
C MET A 437 -14.98 0.64 -17.81
N LEU A 438 -14.61 0.42 -19.07
CA LEU A 438 -15.54 0.31 -20.20
C LEU A 438 -16.07 -1.11 -20.38
N GLY A 439 -15.44 -2.09 -19.71
CA GLY A 439 -15.78 -3.49 -19.79
C GLY A 439 -17.12 -3.88 -19.14
N PRO A 440 -17.56 -5.14 -19.35
CA PRO A 440 -18.86 -5.64 -18.88
C PRO A 440 -19.00 -5.64 -17.36
N ASP A 441 -17.90 -5.66 -16.63
CA ASP A 441 -17.88 -5.65 -15.17
C ASP A 441 -18.46 -4.35 -14.58
N TRP A 442 -18.46 -3.26 -15.35
CA TRP A 442 -18.94 -1.95 -14.98
C TRP A 442 -20.28 -1.57 -15.65
N ASN A 443 -20.93 -2.49 -16.38
CA ASN A 443 -22.24 -2.27 -16.99
C ASN A 443 -23.37 -2.70 -16.05
N SER A 444 -24.32 -1.80 -15.81
CA SER A 444 -25.43 -1.96 -14.87
C SER A 444 -26.40 -3.09 -15.23
N GLU A 445 -26.64 -3.32 -16.53
CA GLU A 445 -27.65 -4.29 -17.00
C GLU A 445 -27.25 -5.76 -16.83
N ILE A 446 -25.94 -6.06 -16.90
CA ILE A 446 -25.42 -7.44 -16.78
C ILE A 446 -25.36 -7.88 -15.30
N ASN A 447 -25.20 -6.93 -14.39
CA ASN A 447 -25.04 -7.23 -12.95
C ASN A 447 -26.36 -7.54 -12.25
N GLN A 448 -27.49 -6.96 -12.68
CA GLN A 448 -28.81 -7.26 -12.10
C GLN A 448 -29.22 -8.72 -12.29
N LYS A 449 -28.88 -9.35 -13.43
CA LYS A 449 -29.19 -10.76 -13.70
C LYS A 449 -28.34 -11.77 -12.90
N LYS A 450 -27.12 -11.39 -12.49
CA LYS A 450 -26.22 -12.28 -11.73
C LYS A 450 -26.51 -12.30 -10.23
N ILE A 451 -26.97 -11.18 -9.64
CA ILE A 451 -27.29 -11.09 -8.21
C ILE A 451 -28.60 -11.80 -7.89
N MET A 452 -29.55 -11.85 -8.83
CA MET A 452 -30.82 -12.57 -8.65
C MET A 452 -30.67 -14.11 -8.76
N ASN A 453 -29.57 -14.63 -9.30
CA ASN A 453 -29.31 -16.06 -9.51
C ASN A 453 -28.26 -16.63 -8.55
N THR A 454 -27.80 -15.89 -7.54
CA THR A 454 -26.87 -16.32 -6.48
C THR A 454 -27.48 -16.13 -5.10
#